data_e3e89db71531954f995b542a718a68d6
#
_entry.id   e3e89db71531954f995b542a718a68d6
#
_cell.length_a   1.000
_cell.length_b   1.000
_cell.length_c   1.000
_cell.angle_alpha   90.00
_cell.angle_beta   90.00
_cell.angle_gamma   90.00
#
_symmetry.space_group_name_H-M   'P 1'
#
loop_
_entity.id
_entity.type
_entity.pdbx_description
1 polymer ?
#
loop_
_entity_poly.entity_id
_entity_poly.type
_entity_poly.pdbx_seq_one_letter_code
_entity_poly.pdbx_strand_id
1 'polypeptide(L)'
;LGTGMFCVEGSGAISNMNIRHKTEMLNEPTMFAGLYLKGVDNGSIVVEGQVPDWKKFGQPQSTKGYGGTWGLPRFKDCDFEVKFPFAKLRMSDDELKMDVTMKVWNPFIPTDENNSGLPVAGFEYTFKNKYAKEVEAIFSYNSKNFVDIRNGGASIRPIENGFIISQKGTETQPFHQADFAIFTDEPETKVNYCWFRGWSFDSFTMCWNKMSSGVIKENPAN
;
A
#
# COMPACT_ATOMS: atom_id res chain seq x y z
N LEU A 1 -21.49 -1.47 7.66
CA LEU A 1 -20.71 -2.25 8.63
C LEU A 1 -20.85 -3.73 8.27
N GLY A 2 -19.75 -4.44 8.05
CA GLY A 2 -19.78 -5.85 7.72
C GLY A 2 -18.97 -6.23 6.49
N THR A 3 -18.47 -5.28 5.74
CA THR A 3 -17.69 -5.52 4.51
C THR A 3 -16.18 -5.36 4.68
N GLY A 4 -15.75 -5.02 5.86
CA GLY A 4 -14.37 -4.60 6.11
C GLY A 4 -14.18 -3.11 5.89
N MET A 5 -13.07 -2.59 6.41
CA MET A 5 -12.66 -1.19 6.26
C MET A 5 -11.16 -1.05 6.43
N PHE A 6 -10.62 0.03 5.93
CA PHE A 6 -9.30 0.52 6.27
C PHE A 6 -9.32 2.05 6.32
N CYS A 7 -8.31 2.62 6.96
CA CYS A 7 -8.13 4.06 7.02
C CYS A 7 -6.95 4.49 6.15
N VAL A 8 -7.11 5.62 5.48
CA VAL A 8 -6.01 6.38 4.89
C VAL A 8 -5.67 7.50 5.84
N GLU A 9 -4.44 7.51 6.32
CA GLU A 9 -3.96 8.52 7.27
C GLU A 9 -3.56 9.83 6.57
N GLY A 10 -3.40 10.88 7.34
CA GLY A 10 -2.94 12.17 6.82
C GLY A 10 -1.56 12.14 6.16
N SER A 11 -0.75 11.13 6.45
CA SER A 11 0.51 10.85 5.76
C SER A 11 0.35 10.03 4.47
N GLY A 12 -0.81 9.47 4.20
CA GLY A 12 -1.05 8.53 3.09
C GLY A 12 -0.85 7.06 3.45
N ALA A 13 -0.39 6.76 4.64
CA ALA A 13 -0.24 5.39 5.10
C ALA A 13 -1.62 4.70 5.26
N ILE A 14 -1.65 3.39 5.01
CA ILE A 14 -2.83 2.56 5.24
C ILE A 14 -2.77 1.98 6.64
N SER A 15 -3.84 2.14 7.40
CA SER A 15 -3.94 1.62 8.76
C SER A 15 -5.34 1.12 9.09
N ASN A 16 -5.50 0.57 10.29
CA ASN A 16 -6.77 0.07 10.82
C ASN A 16 -7.49 -0.86 9.84
N MET A 17 -6.74 -1.78 9.22
CA MET A 17 -7.25 -2.74 8.27
C MET A 17 -8.12 -3.79 8.97
N ASN A 18 -9.39 -3.81 8.66
CA ASN A 18 -10.40 -4.71 9.21
C ASN A 18 -11.08 -5.48 8.08
N ILE A 19 -10.82 -6.77 7.95
CA ILE A 19 -11.35 -7.59 6.85
C ILE A 19 -12.18 -8.79 7.30
N ARG A 20 -12.26 -9.08 8.61
CA ARG A 20 -12.94 -10.26 9.15
C ARG A 20 -13.98 -9.92 10.21
N HIS A 21 -14.69 -8.83 10.08
CA HIS A 21 -15.66 -8.36 11.07
C HIS A 21 -15.10 -8.22 12.49
N LYS A 22 -13.78 -8.12 12.62
CA LYS A 22 -13.12 -7.81 13.88
C LYS A 22 -12.77 -6.34 13.90
N THR A 23 -13.03 -5.67 15.01
CA THR A 23 -12.49 -4.34 15.24
C THR A 23 -11.02 -4.47 15.59
N GLU A 24 -10.17 -4.38 14.59
CA GLU A 24 -8.72 -4.31 14.76
C GLU A 24 -8.29 -2.87 14.58
N MET A 25 -7.75 -2.29 15.64
CA MET A 25 -7.26 -0.92 15.65
C MET A 25 -5.74 -0.90 15.67
N LEU A 26 -5.16 0.21 15.22
CA LEU A 26 -3.73 0.49 15.30
C LEU A 26 -2.85 -0.56 14.57
N ASN A 27 -3.39 -1.23 13.57
CA ASN A 27 -2.62 -2.10 12.70
C ASN A 27 -2.22 -1.39 11.40
N GLU A 28 -1.07 -1.75 10.86
CA GLU A 28 -0.59 -1.31 9.56
C GLU A 28 -0.31 -2.56 8.70
N PRO A 29 -1.02 -2.74 7.58
CA PRO A 29 -0.93 -3.98 6.80
C PRO A 29 0.37 -4.11 5.99
N THR A 30 1.32 -3.19 6.11
CA THR A 30 2.51 -3.09 5.25
C THR A 30 2.12 -3.07 3.77
N MET A 31 1.30 -2.11 3.43
CA MET A 31 0.84 -1.83 2.08
C MET A 31 1.22 -0.39 1.74
N PHE A 32 2.02 -0.19 0.70
CA PHE A 32 2.60 1.13 0.39
C PHE A 32 2.94 1.29 -1.09
N ALA A 33 2.92 2.52 -1.55
CA ALA A 33 3.43 2.90 -2.86
C ALA A 33 4.90 3.34 -2.78
N GLY A 34 5.68 3.03 -3.80
CA GLY A 34 7.05 3.45 -3.95
C GLY A 34 7.31 4.09 -5.31
N LEU A 35 8.22 5.04 -5.34
CA LEU A 35 8.67 5.73 -6.55
C LEU A 35 10.19 5.66 -6.64
N TYR A 36 10.71 5.31 -7.81
CA TYR A 36 12.12 5.39 -8.16
C TYR A 36 12.31 6.29 -9.36
N LEU A 37 13.22 7.25 -9.27
CA LEU A 37 13.59 8.16 -10.36
C LEU A 37 14.98 7.78 -10.88
N LYS A 38 15.06 7.32 -12.10
CA LYS A 38 16.30 6.86 -12.74
C LYS A 38 17.28 8.01 -12.93
N GLY A 39 18.51 7.79 -12.49
CA GLY A 39 19.60 8.78 -12.64
C GLY A 39 19.44 10.02 -11.75
N VAL A 40 18.64 9.92 -10.71
CA VAL A 40 18.50 10.95 -9.66
C VAL A 40 19.13 10.40 -8.38
N ASP A 41 20.04 11.16 -7.79
CA ASP A 41 20.64 10.82 -6.49
C ASP A 41 19.56 10.80 -5.41
N ASN A 42 19.56 9.74 -4.59
CA ASN A 42 18.48 9.50 -3.61
C ASN A 42 17.07 9.52 -4.22
N GLY A 43 16.94 9.14 -5.49
CA GLY A 43 15.69 9.19 -6.25
C GLY A 43 14.64 8.13 -5.88
N SER A 44 14.77 7.50 -4.72
CA SER A 44 13.84 6.45 -4.26
C SER A 44 13.12 6.87 -3.01
N ILE A 45 11.79 6.79 -3.03
CA ILE A 45 10.96 7.30 -1.95
C ILE A 45 9.69 6.45 -1.79
N VAL A 46 9.22 6.31 -0.57
CA VAL A 46 7.84 5.85 -0.29
C VAL A 46 6.91 7.02 -0.57
N VAL A 47 5.83 6.77 -1.30
CA VAL A 47 4.84 7.79 -1.68
C VAL A 47 3.88 8.03 -0.52
N GLU A 48 4.47 8.52 0.57
CA GLU A 48 3.80 8.90 1.81
C GLU A 48 4.51 10.12 2.41
N GLY A 49 3.80 10.91 3.20
CA GLY A 49 4.38 11.97 4.03
C GLY A 49 5.10 11.41 5.26
N GLN A 50 5.66 12.30 6.07
CA GLN A 50 6.43 11.94 7.26
C GLN A 50 5.59 11.14 8.27
N VAL A 51 6.21 10.17 8.91
CA VAL A 51 5.59 9.41 10.00
C VAL A 51 5.26 10.37 11.15
N PRO A 52 4.00 10.43 11.61
CA PRO A 52 3.61 11.33 12.70
C PRO A 52 4.36 11.05 13.99
N ASP A 53 4.69 12.09 14.73
CA ASP A 53 5.46 11.97 15.99
C ASP A 53 4.76 11.13 17.06
N TRP A 54 3.43 11.16 17.10
CA TRP A 54 2.66 10.34 18.04
C TRP A 54 2.86 8.83 17.79
N LYS A 55 3.18 8.41 16.57
CA LYS A 55 3.54 7.02 16.26
C LYS A 55 4.97 6.69 16.71
N LYS A 56 5.90 7.61 16.48
CA LYS A 56 7.32 7.40 16.81
C LYS A 56 7.60 7.50 18.30
N PHE A 57 6.94 8.42 18.98
CA PHE A 57 7.20 8.79 20.37
C PHE A 57 5.98 8.60 21.29
N GLY A 58 4.96 7.92 20.84
CA GLY A 58 3.77 7.58 21.62
C GLY A 58 4.03 6.53 22.70
N GLN A 59 2.98 6.11 23.36
CA GLN A 59 3.07 5.04 24.35
C GLN A 59 3.59 3.75 23.70
N PRO A 60 4.47 2.97 24.40
CA PRO A 60 4.88 1.67 23.91
C PRO A 60 3.66 0.82 23.52
N GLN A 61 3.73 0.20 22.34
CA GLN A 61 2.63 -0.62 21.76
C GLN A 61 1.39 0.17 21.30
N SER A 62 1.42 1.49 21.25
CA SER A 62 0.33 2.28 20.66
C SER A 62 0.13 2.01 19.17
N THR A 63 1.13 1.43 18.51
CA THR A 63 1.04 0.92 17.14
C THR A 63 1.73 -0.43 17.04
N LYS A 64 1.17 -1.34 16.22
CA LYS A 64 1.78 -2.66 15.94
C LYS A 64 2.58 -2.61 14.63
N GLY A 65 3.37 -1.57 14.43
CA GLY A 65 4.15 -1.33 13.22
C GLY A 65 5.43 -2.18 13.10
N TYR A 66 5.34 -3.48 13.26
CA TYR A 66 6.48 -4.37 13.07
C TYR A 66 6.84 -4.50 11.58
N GLY A 67 8.04 -4.02 11.22
CA GLY A 67 8.58 -4.16 9.86
C GLY A 67 7.84 -3.30 8.82
N GLY A 68 7.44 -2.11 9.21
CA GLY A 68 6.81 -1.13 8.34
C GLY A 68 7.82 -0.25 7.60
N THR A 69 7.28 0.71 6.85
CA THR A 69 8.04 1.63 6.01
C THR A 69 8.65 2.84 6.76
N TRP A 70 8.55 2.88 8.08
CA TRP A 70 8.83 4.08 8.88
C TRP A 70 10.26 4.63 8.74
N GLY A 71 11.24 3.76 8.56
CA GLY A 71 12.64 4.14 8.38
C GLY A 71 13.03 4.47 6.94
N LEU A 72 12.10 4.40 5.99
CA LEU A 72 12.38 4.67 4.59
C LEU A 72 12.21 6.16 4.25
N PRO A 73 12.88 6.65 3.18
CA PRO A 73 12.67 8.01 2.69
C PRO A 73 11.22 8.30 2.34
N ARG A 74 10.74 9.49 2.72
CA ARG A 74 9.35 9.95 2.53
C ARG A 74 9.33 11.39 2.10
N PHE A 75 8.23 11.83 1.49
CA PHE A 75 8.03 13.23 1.13
C PHE A 75 8.10 14.12 2.36
N LYS A 76 8.75 15.28 2.23
CA LYS A 76 8.91 16.25 3.33
C LYS A 76 7.61 16.94 3.68
N ASP A 77 6.88 17.33 2.64
CA ASP A 77 5.62 18.06 2.79
C ASP A 77 4.46 17.17 2.34
N CYS A 78 3.38 17.18 3.10
CA CYS A 78 2.16 16.43 2.80
C CYS A 78 0.94 17.17 3.35
N ASP A 79 0.05 17.58 2.45
CA ASP A 79 -1.25 18.16 2.77
C ASP A 79 -2.35 17.13 2.57
N PHE A 80 -3.22 16.99 3.56
CA PHE A 80 -4.35 16.08 3.53
C PHE A 80 -5.68 16.84 3.55
N GLU A 81 -6.48 16.62 2.53
CA GLU A 81 -7.81 17.21 2.36
C GLU A 81 -8.87 16.13 2.23
N VAL A 82 -9.92 16.22 3.01
CA VAL A 82 -11.08 15.31 2.92
C VAL A 82 -12.30 16.08 2.44
N LYS A 83 -12.89 15.62 1.35
CA LYS A 83 -14.17 16.08 0.85
C LYS A 83 -14.97 14.86 0.40
N PHE A 84 -15.87 14.40 1.27
CA PHE A 84 -16.63 13.19 1.01
C PHE A 84 -17.22 13.15 -0.42
N PRO A 85 -17.12 12.03 -1.14
CA PRO A 85 -16.53 10.73 -0.75
C PRO A 85 -15.03 10.59 -1.06
N PHE A 86 -14.30 11.68 -1.23
CA PHE A 86 -12.91 11.71 -1.63
C PHE A 86 -11.99 12.11 -0.48
N ALA A 87 -10.78 11.54 -0.48
CA ALA A 87 -9.63 12.06 0.23
C ALA A 87 -8.53 12.38 -0.78
N LYS A 88 -7.81 13.46 -0.56
CA LYS A 88 -6.73 13.93 -1.45
C LYS A 88 -5.50 14.29 -0.63
N LEU A 89 -4.37 13.73 -1.02
CA LEU A 89 -3.08 14.08 -0.48
C LEU A 89 -2.23 14.76 -1.55
N ARG A 90 -1.56 15.83 -1.18
CA ARG A 90 -0.57 16.51 -2.02
C ARG A 90 0.77 16.40 -1.32
N MET A 91 1.69 15.71 -1.95
CA MET A 91 3.03 15.46 -1.42
C MET A 91 4.04 16.20 -2.28
N SER A 92 5.01 16.87 -1.65
CA SER A 92 6.07 17.57 -2.36
C SER A 92 7.42 17.38 -1.66
N ASP A 93 8.48 17.44 -2.46
CA ASP A 93 9.85 17.46 -2.00
C ASP A 93 10.71 18.22 -3.00
N ASP A 94 11.35 19.30 -2.54
CA ASP A 94 12.16 20.16 -3.40
C ASP A 94 13.50 19.53 -3.79
N GLU A 95 14.03 18.62 -2.99
CA GLU A 95 15.26 17.88 -3.33
C GLU A 95 14.97 16.82 -4.39
N LEU A 96 13.85 16.09 -4.24
CA LEU A 96 13.41 15.12 -5.22
C LEU A 96 12.86 15.76 -6.50
N LYS A 97 12.46 17.04 -6.43
CA LYS A 97 11.85 17.79 -7.55
C LYS A 97 10.66 17.05 -8.19
N MET A 98 9.84 16.44 -7.35
CA MET A 98 8.64 15.71 -7.75
C MET A 98 7.48 16.08 -6.80
N ASP A 99 6.35 16.45 -7.39
CA ASP A 99 5.09 16.53 -6.64
C ASP A 99 4.24 15.31 -6.97
N VAL A 100 3.59 14.75 -5.96
CA VAL A 100 2.67 13.63 -6.14
C VAL A 100 1.32 13.99 -5.53
N THR A 101 0.27 13.78 -6.27
CA THR A 101 -1.09 13.84 -5.74
C THR A 101 -1.65 12.43 -5.68
N MET A 102 -2.08 12.00 -4.51
CA MET A 102 -2.86 10.78 -4.32
C MET A 102 -4.31 11.17 -4.05
N LYS A 103 -5.24 10.63 -4.83
CA LYS A 103 -6.68 10.76 -4.59
C LYS A 103 -7.23 9.37 -4.26
N VAL A 104 -7.94 9.29 -3.15
CA VAL A 104 -8.55 8.05 -2.67
C VAL A 104 -10.06 8.23 -2.62
N TRP A 105 -10.78 7.19 -3.03
CA TRP A 105 -12.24 7.20 -3.05
C TRP A 105 -12.81 5.78 -2.96
N ASN A 106 -14.04 5.70 -2.51
CA ASN A 106 -14.87 4.51 -2.68
C ASN A 106 -16.16 4.89 -3.43
N PRO A 107 -16.80 3.96 -4.13
CA PRO A 107 -18.06 4.28 -4.81
C PRO A 107 -19.10 4.84 -3.82
N PHE A 108 -19.68 5.96 -4.20
CA PHE A 108 -20.84 6.52 -3.50
C PHE A 108 -21.76 7.15 -4.52
N ILE A 109 -22.90 6.50 -4.75
CA ILE A 109 -23.96 6.96 -5.66
C ILE A 109 -25.22 7.16 -4.80
N PRO A 110 -25.67 8.41 -4.60
CA PRO A 110 -26.88 8.66 -3.83
C PRO A 110 -28.05 7.82 -4.35
N THR A 111 -28.76 7.16 -3.45
CA THR A 111 -29.91 6.29 -3.73
C THR A 111 -29.61 4.95 -4.43
N ASP A 112 -28.33 4.64 -4.71
CA ASP A 112 -27.90 3.35 -5.24
C ASP A 112 -27.05 2.62 -4.19
N GLU A 113 -27.68 1.83 -3.36
CA GLU A 113 -27.06 1.09 -2.27
C GLU A 113 -26.20 -0.07 -2.78
N ASN A 114 -26.54 -0.67 -3.92
CA ASN A 114 -25.81 -1.81 -4.48
C ASN A 114 -24.41 -1.38 -4.96
N ASN A 115 -24.34 -0.30 -5.75
CA ASN A 115 -23.06 0.20 -6.24
C ASN A 115 -22.28 0.93 -5.14
N SER A 116 -22.94 1.63 -4.23
CA SER A 116 -22.30 2.27 -3.08
C SER A 116 -21.78 1.27 -2.05
N GLY A 117 -22.34 0.06 -2.00
CA GLY A 117 -21.95 -1.01 -1.09
C GLY A 117 -20.80 -1.89 -1.59
N LEU A 118 -20.25 -1.65 -2.77
CA LEU A 118 -19.12 -2.40 -3.29
C LEU A 118 -17.90 -2.26 -2.38
N PRO A 119 -17.26 -3.37 -1.95
CA PRO A 119 -16.08 -3.35 -1.08
C PRO A 119 -14.81 -3.04 -1.87
N VAL A 120 -14.76 -1.87 -2.49
CA VAL A 120 -13.64 -1.41 -3.32
C VAL A 120 -13.22 0.00 -2.94
N ALA A 121 -11.94 0.29 -3.14
CA ALA A 121 -11.42 1.65 -3.06
C ALA A 121 -10.50 1.92 -4.24
N GLY A 122 -10.61 3.11 -4.84
CA GLY A 122 -9.73 3.58 -5.89
C GLY A 122 -8.63 4.47 -5.33
N PHE A 123 -7.42 4.27 -5.84
CA PHE A 123 -6.24 5.09 -5.56
C PHE A 123 -5.72 5.62 -6.88
N GLU A 124 -5.81 6.92 -7.07
CA GLU A 124 -5.31 7.61 -8.27
C GLU A 124 -4.03 8.37 -7.91
N TYR A 125 -2.95 8.10 -8.63
CA TYR A 125 -1.69 8.80 -8.43
C TYR A 125 -1.38 9.68 -9.63
N THR A 126 -1.10 10.96 -9.37
CA THR A 126 -0.67 11.91 -10.40
C THR A 126 0.73 12.43 -10.04
N PHE A 127 1.66 12.30 -10.97
CA PHE A 127 3.05 12.70 -10.81
C PHE A 127 3.33 13.97 -11.61
N LYS A 128 3.92 14.96 -10.96
CA LYS A 128 4.36 16.20 -11.60
C LYS A 128 5.87 16.33 -11.49
N ASN A 129 6.54 16.14 -12.61
CA ASN A 129 7.96 16.36 -12.75
C ASN A 129 8.29 17.86 -12.70
N LYS A 130 9.17 18.27 -11.76
CA LYS A 130 9.69 19.66 -11.64
C LYS A 130 11.10 19.80 -12.22
N TYR A 131 11.69 18.76 -12.80
CA TYR A 131 12.92 18.87 -13.56
C TYR A 131 12.69 19.60 -14.89
N ALA A 132 13.73 20.28 -15.39
CA ALA A 132 13.68 20.90 -16.71
C ALA A 132 13.76 19.89 -17.88
N LYS A 133 13.91 18.60 -17.58
CA LYS A 133 14.02 17.49 -18.55
C LYS A 133 13.09 16.34 -18.14
N GLU A 134 12.85 15.45 -19.07
CA GLU A 134 12.18 14.18 -18.78
C GLU A 134 13.01 13.33 -17.80
N VAL A 135 12.31 12.64 -16.92
CA VAL A 135 12.87 11.70 -15.95
C VAL A 135 12.11 10.39 -16.08
N GLU A 136 12.83 9.32 -16.34
CA GLU A 136 12.27 7.96 -16.31
C GLU A 136 11.98 7.58 -14.85
N ALA A 137 10.77 7.11 -14.57
CA ALA A 137 10.35 6.77 -13.24
C ALA A 137 9.71 5.38 -13.20
N ILE A 138 9.86 4.68 -12.09
CA ILE A 138 9.16 3.43 -11.81
C ILE A 138 8.29 3.65 -10.58
N PHE A 139 7.00 3.53 -10.77
CA PHE A 139 6.04 3.48 -9.69
C PHE A 139 5.76 2.02 -9.32
N SER A 140 5.65 1.71 -8.04
CA SER A 140 5.28 0.39 -7.56
C SER A 140 4.28 0.47 -6.43
N TYR A 141 3.34 -0.47 -6.39
CA TYR A 141 2.44 -0.65 -5.26
C TYR A 141 2.70 -2.02 -4.62
N ASN A 142 3.00 -2.02 -3.34
CA ASN A 142 3.56 -3.15 -2.63
C ASN A 142 2.67 -3.56 -1.46
N SER A 143 2.49 -4.86 -1.23
CA SER A 143 1.75 -5.37 -0.08
C SER A 143 2.33 -6.68 0.44
N LYS A 144 2.40 -6.84 1.75
CA LYS A 144 2.50 -8.17 2.37
C LYS A 144 1.16 -8.87 2.29
N ASN A 145 1.16 -10.20 2.41
CA ASN A 145 -0.08 -10.92 2.65
C ASN A 145 -0.52 -10.71 4.12
N PHE A 146 -1.22 -9.61 4.36
CA PHE A 146 -1.71 -9.24 5.68
C PHE A 146 -2.94 -10.06 6.12
N VAL A 147 -3.54 -10.84 5.22
CA VAL A 147 -4.66 -11.72 5.58
C VAL A 147 -4.17 -13.05 6.16
N ASP A 148 -2.88 -13.36 6.05
CA ASP A 148 -2.26 -14.57 6.60
C ASP A 148 -2.35 -14.60 8.13
N ILE A 149 -2.93 -15.66 8.66
CA ILE A 149 -3.05 -15.94 10.11
C ILE A 149 -2.03 -16.97 10.62
N ARG A 150 -1.06 -17.33 9.78
CA ARG A 150 0.04 -18.26 10.08
C ARG A 150 -0.38 -19.67 10.50
N ASN A 151 -1.52 -20.14 10.00
CA ASN A 151 -2.00 -21.51 10.22
C ASN A 151 -1.86 -22.43 8.99
N GLY A 152 -1.13 -21.98 7.97
CA GLY A 152 -1.16 -22.56 6.62
C GLY A 152 -2.38 -22.07 5.83
N GLY A 153 -2.45 -22.30 4.55
CA GLY A 153 -3.59 -21.88 3.71
C GLY A 153 -3.53 -20.43 3.21
N ALA A 154 -2.49 -19.67 3.54
CA ALA A 154 -2.20 -18.39 2.90
C ALA A 154 -1.67 -18.63 1.47
N SER A 155 -2.09 -17.83 0.53
CA SER A 155 -1.63 -17.90 -0.87
C SER A 155 -1.69 -16.54 -1.56
N ILE A 156 -0.98 -16.45 -2.68
CA ILE A 156 -1.07 -15.30 -3.59
C ILE A 156 -1.48 -15.84 -4.96
N ARG A 157 -2.56 -15.33 -5.52
CA ARG A 157 -3.11 -15.75 -6.81
C ARG A 157 -2.95 -14.65 -7.84
N PRO A 158 -2.43 -14.96 -9.04
CA PRO A 158 -2.38 -14.02 -10.15
C PRO A 158 -3.79 -13.62 -10.63
N ILE A 159 -3.93 -12.34 -10.98
CA ILE A 159 -5.03 -11.83 -11.81
C ILE A 159 -4.43 -10.88 -12.84
N GLU A 160 -5.23 -10.42 -13.79
CA GLU A 160 -4.81 -9.45 -14.78
C GLU A 160 -4.34 -8.16 -14.09
N ASN A 161 -3.13 -7.72 -14.41
CA ASN A 161 -2.46 -6.53 -13.87
C ASN A 161 -2.49 -6.43 -12.33
N GLY A 162 -2.46 -7.57 -11.63
CA GLY A 162 -2.53 -7.58 -10.18
C GLY A 162 -2.44 -8.95 -9.53
N PHE A 163 -2.89 -9.01 -8.30
CA PHE A 163 -2.86 -10.23 -7.49
C PHE A 163 -3.96 -10.22 -6.42
N ILE A 164 -4.30 -11.41 -5.96
CA ILE A 164 -5.16 -11.62 -4.80
C ILE A 164 -4.33 -12.25 -3.69
N ILE A 165 -4.26 -11.62 -2.54
CA ILE A 165 -3.76 -12.21 -1.30
C ILE A 165 -4.93 -12.92 -0.61
N SER A 166 -4.70 -14.16 -0.19
CA SER A 166 -5.75 -15.04 0.29
C SER A 166 -5.35 -15.79 1.55
N GLN A 167 -6.33 -16.10 2.34
CA GLN A 167 -6.26 -17.05 3.45
C GLN A 167 -7.46 -17.98 3.38
N LYS A 168 -7.22 -19.28 3.38
CA LYS A 168 -8.30 -20.28 3.46
C LYS A 168 -8.81 -20.44 4.88
N GLY A 169 -10.12 -20.54 5.04
CA GLY A 169 -10.74 -21.01 6.27
C GLY A 169 -10.55 -22.54 6.43
N THR A 170 -10.82 -23.04 7.62
CA THR A 170 -10.88 -24.47 7.93
C THR A 170 -12.33 -24.86 8.22
N GLU A 171 -12.63 -26.18 8.25
CA GLU A 171 -13.96 -26.66 8.63
C GLU A 171 -14.40 -26.17 10.01
N THR A 172 -13.45 -26.08 10.96
CA THR A 172 -13.72 -25.64 12.33
C THR A 172 -13.68 -24.11 12.48
N GLN A 173 -13.05 -23.40 11.56
CA GLN A 173 -12.87 -21.94 11.59
C GLN A 173 -13.06 -21.33 10.21
N PRO A 174 -14.26 -21.44 9.61
CA PRO A 174 -14.53 -20.91 8.27
C PRO A 174 -14.40 -19.37 8.20
N PHE A 175 -14.59 -18.69 9.32
CA PHE A 175 -14.46 -17.23 9.43
C PHE A 175 -13.02 -16.69 9.26
N HIS A 176 -12.02 -17.58 9.21
CA HIS A 176 -10.65 -17.20 8.88
C HIS A 176 -10.44 -16.93 7.39
N GLN A 177 -11.36 -17.36 6.54
CA GLN A 177 -11.28 -17.06 5.11
C GLN A 177 -11.27 -15.56 4.87
N ALA A 178 -10.35 -15.11 4.03
CA ALA A 178 -10.31 -13.74 3.53
C ALA A 178 -9.58 -13.70 2.20
N ASP A 179 -10.05 -12.81 1.33
CA ASP A 179 -9.42 -12.46 0.06
C ASP A 179 -9.34 -10.94 -0.05
N PHE A 180 -8.22 -10.45 -0.57
CA PHE A 180 -8.05 -9.03 -0.87
C PHE A 180 -7.31 -8.88 -2.20
N ALA A 181 -7.90 -8.20 -3.15
CA ALA A 181 -7.34 -7.97 -4.47
C ALA A 181 -6.67 -6.60 -4.56
N ILE A 182 -5.52 -6.56 -5.22
CA ILE A 182 -4.83 -5.32 -5.63
C ILE A 182 -4.56 -5.45 -7.12
N PHE A 183 -5.04 -4.50 -7.90
CA PHE A 183 -4.87 -4.48 -9.36
C PHE A 183 -4.90 -3.05 -9.89
N THR A 184 -4.48 -2.87 -11.12
CA THR A 184 -4.47 -1.57 -11.81
C THR A 184 -5.04 -1.72 -13.21
N ASP A 185 -5.48 -0.62 -13.79
CA ASP A 185 -5.90 -0.49 -15.19
C ASP A 185 -4.72 -0.23 -16.14
N GLU A 186 -3.49 -0.09 -15.62
CA GLU A 186 -2.29 0.09 -16.43
C GLU A 186 -1.87 -1.22 -17.11
N PRO A 187 -1.95 -1.32 -18.45
CA PRO A 187 -1.76 -2.59 -19.18
C PRO A 187 -0.32 -3.11 -19.19
N GLU A 188 0.67 -2.23 -19.01
CA GLU A 188 2.09 -2.62 -18.99
C GLU A 188 2.61 -2.99 -17.59
N THR A 189 1.70 -3.20 -16.65
CA THR A 189 2.06 -3.54 -15.26
C THR A 189 2.76 -4.89 -15.18
N LYS A 190 3.89 -4.90 -14.49
CA LYS A 190 4.61 -6.12 -14.12
C LYS A 190 4.34 -6.48 -12.68
N VAL A 191 4.01 -7.74 -12.42
CA VAL A 191 3.63 -8.22 -11.09
C VAL A 191 4.69 -9.14 -10.52
N ASN A 192 5.20 -8.78 -9.34
CA ASN A 192 6.10 -9.61 -8.57
C ASN A 192 5.33 -10.24 -7.40
N TYR A 193 5.06 -11.52 -7.47
CA TYR A 193 4.26 -12.23 -6.46
C TYR A 193 5.06 -12.63 -5.22
N CYS A 194 6.36 -12.38 -5.16
CA CYS A 194 7.18 -12.77 -4.03
C CYS A 194 8.40 -11.88 -3.86
N TRP A 195 8.49 -11.18 -2.74
CA TRP A 195 9.68 -10.38 -2.43
C TRP A 195 10.89 -11.23 -2.12
N PHE A 196 10.71 -12.27 -1.29
CA PHE A 196 11.75 -13.21 -0.89
C PHE A 196 11.14 -14.49 -0.30
N ARG A 197 11.73 -15.63 -0.67
CA ARG A 197 11.44 -16.96 -0.11
C ARG A 197 12.68 -17.57 0.50
N GLY A 198 13.05 -17.09 1.63
CA GLY A 198 14.21 -17.61 2.34
C GLY A 198 13.96 -17.62 3.83
N TRP A 199 14.88 -18.22 4.55
CA TRP A 199 14.67 -18.51 5.97
C TRP A 199 15.26 -17.47 6.92
N SER A 200 16.22 -16.65 6.53
CA SER A 200 16.95 -15.82 7.48
C SER A 200 17.04 -14.33 7.13
N PHE A 201 16.34 -13.89 6.08
CA PHE A 201 16.40 -12.51 5.63
C PHE A 201 15.06 -11.81 5.70
N ASP A 202 15.08 -10.52 5.95
CA ASP A 202 13.90 -9.69 5.90
C ASP A 202 13.44 -9.47 4.45
N SER A 203 12.28 -10.01 4.14
CA SER A 203 11.66 -9.88 2.80
C SER A 203 11.36 -8.44 2.43
N PHE A 204 11.08 -7.59 3.42
CA PHE A 204 10.81 -6.17 3.21
C PHE A 204 12.08 -5.42 2.76
N THR A 205 13.21 -5.67 3.39
CA THR A 205 14.51 -5.13 2.95
C THR A 205 14.83 -5.56 1.52
N MET A 206 14.53 -6.82 1.17
CA MET A 206 14.72 -7.30 -0.21
C MET A 206 13.81 -6.59 -1.22
N CYS A 207 12.56 -6.32 -0.85
CA CYS A 207 11.65 -5.53 -1.66
C CYS A 207 12.19 -4.11 -1.87
N TRP A 208 12.55 -3.44 -0.78
CA TRP A 208 13.08 -2.07 -0.82
C TRP A 208 14.35 -1.96 -1.67
N ASN A 209 15.32 -2.84 -1.48
CA ASN A 209 16.58 -2.81 -2.24
C ASN A 209 16.35 -2.93 -3.75
N LYS A 210 15.42 -3.76 -4.19
CA LYS A 210 15.07 -3.88 -5.62
C LYS A 210 14.37 -2.63 -6.12
N MET A 211 13.35 -2.18 -5.40
CA MET A 211 12.60 -0.98 -5.75
C MET A 211 13.51 0.25 -5.82
N SER A 212 14.37 0.45 -4.82
CA SER A 212 15.26 1.62 -4.73
C SER A 212 16.42 1.59 -5.74
N SER A 213 16.68 0.46 -6.37
CA SER A 213 17.65 0.32 -7.46
C SER A 213 17.00 0.24 -8.86
N GLY A 214 15.68 0.40 -8.95
CA GLY A 214 14.96 0.33 -10.21
C GLY A 214 14.92 -1.06 -10.84
N VAL A 215 15.14 -2.12 -10.04
CA VAL A 215 15.11 -3.50 -10.53
C VAL A 215 13.69 -4.04 -10.50
N ILE A 216 13.11 -4.16 -11.70
CA ILE A 216 11.82 -4.84 -11.88
C ILE A 216 12.10 -6.35 -11.98
N LYS A 217 11.48 -7.12 -11.10
CA LYS A 217 11.60 -8.58 -11.07
C LYS A 217 10.23 -9.21 -10.94
N GLU A 218 9.98 -10.22 -11.76
CA GLU A 218 8.74 -10.99 -11.77
C GLU A 218 9.02 -12.38 -11.19
N ASN A 219 8.83 -12.54 -9.89
CA ASN A 219 8.88 -13.85 -9.26
C ASN A 219 7.50 -14.50 -9.34
N PRO A 220 7.43 -15.84 -9.53
CA PRO A 220 6.15 -16.53 -9.66
C PRO A 220 5.34 -16.51 -8.35
N ALA A 221 4.04 -16.68 -8.47
CA ALA A 221 3.14 -16.97 -7.34
C ALA A 221 3.45 -18.35 -6.73
N ASN A 222 2.94 -18.57 -5.54
CA ASN A 222 3.01 -19.87 -4.83
C ASN A 222 1.92 -20.82 -5.31
#